data_f7a60e244ae8045170e4f66e1653a672
#
_entry.id   f7a60e244ae8045170e4f66e1653a672
#
_cell.length_a   1.000
_cell.length_b   1.000
_cell.length_c   1.000
_cell.angle_alpha   90.00
_cell.angle_beta   90.00
_cell.angle_gamma   90.00
#
_symmetry.space_group_name_H-M   'P 1'
#
loop_
_entity.id
_entity.type
_entity.pdbx_description
1 polymer ?
#
loop_
_entity_poly.entity_id
_entity_poly.type
_entity_poly.pdbx_seq_one_letter_code
_entity_poly.pdbx_strand_id
1 'polypeptide(L)'
;MTESYLALESSIDPLTFLTLMTRITQYILPLLFGLLLLSCSKDKQSQQTTQDEQQTPRVATPFEADSAYNFVAKQVAFGPRIPGSSGHTACLAWMKERLTQYGATVVEQSFEATAHDGTKLPLTNLIASYNPSASQRILLMAHWDTRPWADKDPNAANHTEPILGADDGGSGVGVLLEVARLLGSVAPPQTIGVDIVLFDGEDYGSYSNEESWCLGSTHWSKNPHVADYQAMGGILLDMVGGRDASFYWEYFSKSYAPQLLTKVWSKAVELGYGSYFHQADGGGLTDDHVPVIRNLGIPCIDIVNYDPRSEEGFAPYWHTLQDNMSNISAETLGAVGHTVMAVLKELDAH
;
A
#
# COMPACT_ATOMS: atom_id res chain seq x y z
N MET A 1 -21.20 15.23 -44.92
CA MET A 1 -20.14 15.25 -45.94
C MET A 1 -19.20 14.13 -45.62
N THR A 2 -19.36 13.09 -46.38
CA THR A 2 -18.59 11.86 -46.47
C THR A 2 -17.29 12.10 -47.23
N GLU A 3 -16.23 11.37 -46.83
CA GLU A 3 -15.15 10.83 -47.68
C GLU A 3 -13.96 10.49 -46.75
N SER A 4 -13.74 9.18 -46.46
CA SER A 4 -12.95 8.22 -47.30
C SER A 4 -11.44 8.46 -47.16
N TYR A 5 -10.76 7.65 -46.35
CA TYR A 5 -9.35 7.32 -46.53
C TYR A 5 -9.19 5.82 -46.70
N LEU A 6 -8.82 5.47 -47.93
CA LEU A 6 -8.54 4.13 -48.41
C LEU A 6 -7.24 3.55 -47.84
N ALA A 7 -7.30 2.25 -47.61
CA ALA A 7 -6.23 1.37 -47.27
C ALA A 7 -5.13 1.32 -48.36
N LEU A 8 -3.87 1.24 -47.92
CA LEU A 8 -2.76 0.71 -48.70
C LEU A 8 -2.26 -0.56 -48.00
N GLU A 9 -2.85 -1.69 -48.38
CA GLU A 9 -2.22 -2.99 -48.18
C GLU A 9 -1.14 -3.20 -49.24
N SER A 10 0.13 -3.24 -48.86
CA SER A 10 1.19 -3.76 -49.71
C SER A 10 1.33 -5.27 -49.46
N SER A 11 0.75 -6.07 -50.33
CA SER A 11 0.90 -7.52 -50.36
C SER A 11 2.32 -7.90 -50.78
N ILE A 12 3.08 -8.49 -49.89
CA ILE A 12 4.31 -9.21 -50.19
C ILE A 12 3.91 -10.68 -50.34
N ASP A 13 4.15 -11.22 -51.59
CA ASP A 13 3.86 -12.62 -51.94
C ASP A 13 4.66 -13.58 -51.03
N PRO A 14 4.02 -14.55 -50.38
CA PRO A 14 4.64 -15.55 -49.50
C PRO A 14 5.79 -16.35 -50.16
N LEU A 15 5.79 -16.51 -51.48
CA LEU A 15 6.83 -17.21 -52.21
C LEU A 15 8.15 -16.41 -52.30
N THR A 16 8.08 -15.08 -52.21
CA THR A 16 9.28 -14.22 -52.26
C THR A 16 9.98 -14.21 -50.91
N PHE A 17 9.25 -14.38 -49.81
CA PHE A 17 9.81 -14.46 -48.44
C PHE A 17 10.54 -15.79 -48.20
N LEU A 18 10.07 -16.89 -48.76
CA LEU A 18 10.70 -18.22 -48.61
C LEU A 18 12.02 -18.34 -49.39
N THR A 19 12.14 -17.65 -50.53
CA THR A 19 13.35 -17.67 -51.37
C THR A 19 14.46 -16.79 -50.80
N LEU A 20 14.13 -15.77 -50.01
CA LEU A 20 15.11 -14.89 -49.34
C LEU A 20 15.75 -15.58 -48.14
N MET A 21 14.94 -16.37 -47.40
CA MET A 21 15.43 -17.10 -46.20
C MET A 21 16.35 -18.29 -46.58
N THR A 22 16.12 -18.95 -47.68
CA THR A 22 16.96 -20.08 -48.11
C THR A 22 18.34 -19.64 -48.66
N ARG A 23 18.49 -18.39 -49.09
CA ARG A 23 19.80 -17.90 -49.55
C ARG A 23 20.71 -17.40 -48.41
N ILE A 24 20.14 -17.02 -47.27
CA ILE A 24 20.89 -16.57 -46.08
C ILE A 24 21.53 -17.75 -45.33
N THR A 25 20.87 -18.92 -45.35
CA THR A 25 21.36 -20.11 -44.64
C THR A 25 22.56 -20.81 -45.36
N GLN A 26 22.75 -20.59 -46.65
CA GLN A 26 23.86 -21.21 -47.41
C GLN A 26 25.23 -20.53 -47.25
N TYR A 27 25.27 -19.30 -46.71
CA TYR A 27 26.56 -18.55 -46.61
C TYR A 27 27.07 -18.41 -45.17
N ILE A 28 26.31 -18.79 -44.15
CA ILE A 28 26.72 -18.64 -42.73
C ILE A 28 27.26 -19.96 -42.14
N LEU A 29 26.97 -21.12 -42.72
CA LEU A 29 27.37 -22.41 -42.14
C LEU A 29 28.81 -22.86 -42.33
N PRO A 30 29.61 -22.41 -43.33
CA PRO A 30 31.01 -22.81 -43.43
C PRO A 30 32.02 -22.01 -42.62
N LEU A 31 31.63 -20.92 -41.96
CA LEU A 31 32.59 -20.08 -41.21
C LEU A 31 32.73 -20.47 -39.72
N LEU A 32 31.90 -21.40 -39.21
CA LEU A 32 31.90 -21.82 -37.81
C LEU A 32 32.61 -23.16 -37.55
N PHE A 33 33.19 -23.81 -38.57
CA PHE A 33 33.89 -25.10 -38.44
C PHE A 33 35.41 -25.06 -38.49
N GLY A 34 35.99 -23.87 -38.55
CA GLY A 34 37.44 -23.65 -38.73
C GLY A 34 38.24 -23.24 -37.49
N LEU A 35 37.67 -23.14 -36.30
CA LEU A 35 38.35 -22.60 -35.09
C LEU A 35 38.35 -23.53 -33.88
N LEU A 36 38.34 -24.83 -34.06
CA LEU A 36 38.37 -25.81 -32.97
C LEU A 36 39.48 -26.80 -33.12
N LEU A 37 40.76 -26.35 -33.18
CA LEU A 37 41.95 -27.16 -32.89
C LEU A 37 43.14 -26.23 -32.69
N LEU A 38 43.47 -25.88 -31.48
CA LEU A 38 44.77 -25.59 -30.93
C LEU A 38 44.66 -24.78 -29.64
N SER A 39 44.64 -25.42 -28.51
CA SER A 39 45.52 -25.09 -27.39
C SER A 39 45.26 -26.01 -26.21
N CYS A 40 46.17 -26.91 -25.99
CA CYS A 40 46.34 -27.59 -24.71
C CYS A 40 47.08 -26.70 -23.72
N SER A 41 46.75 -26.88 -22.47
CA SER A 41 47.51 -26.60 -21.25
C SER A 41 47.61 -25.18 -20.71
N LYS A 42 46.89 -24.93 -19.66
CA LYS A 42 47.40 -24.66 -18.29
C LYS A 42 46.26 -24.30 -17.34
N ASP A 43 46.23 -24.96 -16.23
CA ASP A 43 45.37 -24.66 -15.08
C ASP A 43 45.35 -23.18 -14.76
N LYS A 44 44.16 -22.57 -14.83
CA LYS A 44 43.78 -21.39 -14.04
C LYS A 44 42.36 -21.56 -13.55
N GLN A 45 42.27 -21.65 -12.24
CA GLN A 45 41.10 -21.50 -11.41
C GLN A 45 40.11 -20.51 -12.04
N SER A 46 38.92 -21.00 -12.40
CA SER A 46 37.80 -20.16 -12.76
C SER A 46 37.36 -19.39 -11.49
N GLN A 47 37.79 -18.16 -11.39
CA GLN A 47 37.12 -17.18 -10.54
C GLN A 47 35.73 -16.96 -11.15
N GLN A 48 34.76 -17.56 -10.51
CA GLN A 48 33.37 -17.24 -10.64
C GLN A 48 33.22 -15.80 -10.09
N THR A 49 33.20 -14.81 -10.97
CA THR A 49 32.79 -13.47 -10.63
C THR A 49 31.30 -13.55 -10.35
N THR A 50 30.95 -13.78 -9.09
CA THR A 50 29.71 -13.31 -8.52
C THR A 50 29.72 -11.80 -8.73
N GLN A 51 28.85 -11.32 -9.63
CA GLN A 51 28.44 -9.94 -9.58
C GLN A 51 27.75 -9.76 -8.22
N ASP A 52 28.53 -9.30 -7.24
CA ASP A 52 28.00 -8.64 -6.07
C ASP A 52 27.27 -7.41 -6.60
N GLU A 53 25.94 -7.50 -6.71
CA GLU A 53 25.12 -6.31 -6.72
C GLU A 53 25.47 -5.56 -5.44
N GLN A 54 26.23 -4.49 -5.58
CA GLN A 54 26.50 -3.55 -4.52
C GLN A 54 25.15 -3.02 -4.05
N GLN A 55 24.56 -3.69 -3.07
CA GLN A 55 23.43 -3.16 -2.32
C GLN A 55 23.90 -1.85 -1.71
N THR A 56 23.37 -0.76 -2.21
CA THR A 56 23.52 0.57 -1.60
C THR A 56 23.22 0.43 -0.11
N PRO A 57 24.08 0.93 0.81
CA PRO A 57 23.82 0.81 2.23
C PRO A 57 22.45 1.39 2.55
N ARG A 58 21.52 0.56 3.00
CA ARG A 58 20.21 1.02 3.47
C ARG A 58 20.45 1.97 4.65
N VAL A 59 19.92 3.18 4.56
CA VAL A 59 19.92 4.08 5.72
C VAL A 59 19.08 3.40 6.80
N ALA A 60 19.72 2.96 7.87
CA ALA A 60 19.04 2.26 8.95
C ALA A 60 18.01 3.21 9.58
N THR A 61 16.73 2.88 9.46
CA THR A 61 15.69 3.47 10.30
C THR A 61 15.43 2.53 11.47
N PRO A 62 15.00 3.03 12.63
CA PRO A 62 14.75 2.19 13.79
C PRO A 62 13.47 1.36 13.67
N PHE A 63 12.81 1.32 12.51
CA PHE A 63 11.58 0.56 12.28
C PHE A 63 11.84 -0.95 12.33
N GLU A 64 11.03 -1.67 13.11
CA GLU A 64 11.14 -3.10 13.30
C GLU A 64 9.98 -3.81 12.59
N ALA A 65 10.28 -4.46 11.45
CA ALA A 65 9.30 -5.15 10.63
C ALA A 65 8.55 -6.27 11.39
N ASP A 66 9.25 -7.01 12.25
CA ASP A 66 8.66 -8.06 13.09
C ASP A 66 7.68 -7.48 14.13
N SER A 67 7.93 -6.27 14.63
CA SER A 67 6.99 -5.59 15.52
C SER A 67 5.70 -5.25 14.77
N ALA A 68 5.79 -4.69 13.58
CA ALA A 68 4.62 -4.41 12.74
C ALA A 68 3.83 -5.70 12.42
N TYR A 69 4.53 -6.79 12.05
CA TYR A 69 3.91 -8.11 11.82
C TYR A 69 3.17 -8.60 13.07
N ASN A 70 3.77 -8.47 14.25
CA ASN A 70 3.15 -8.89 15.50
C ASN A 70 1.91 -8.02 15.84
N PHE A 71 1.90 -6.74 15.47
CA PHE A 71 0.72 -5.89 15.62
C PHE A 71 -0.41 -6.31 14.68
N VAL A 72 -0.12 -6.72 13.44
CA VAL A 72 -1.12 -7.33 12.55
C VAL A 72 -1.67 -8.63 13.17
N ALA A 73 -0.79 -9.54 13.58
CA ALA A 73 -1.19 -10.81 14.19
C ALA A 73 -2.06 -10.62 15.45
N LYS A 74 -1.78 -9.57 16.23
CA LYS A 74 -2.58 -9.25 17.40
C LYS A 74 -3.98 -8.76 17.04
N GLN A 75 -4.14 -7.95 16.00
CA GLN A 75 -5.45 -7.52 15.50
C GLN A 75 -6.26 -8.74 15.01
N VAL A 76 -5.65 -9.60 14.21
CA VAL A 76 -6.26 -10.83 13.70
C VAL A 76 -6.70 -11.77 14.84
N ALA A 77 -5.95 -11.81 15.94
CA ALA A 77 -6.28 -12.64 17.11
C ALA A 77 -7.58 -12.19 17.84
N PHE A 78 -8.07 -10.97 17.62
CA PHE A 78 -9.39 -10.54 18.11
C PHE A 78 -10.55 -11.08 17.26
N GLY A 79 -10.24 -11.66 16.08
CA GLY A 79 -11.21 -12.04 15.06
C GLY A 79 -11.61 -10.87 14.16
N PRO A 80 -12.65 -11.04 13.34
CA PRO A 80 -13.18 -9.99 12.48
C PRO A 80 -13.53 -8.73 13.26
N ARG A 81 -13.10 -7.57 12.77
CA ARG A 81 -13.30 -6.28 13.42
C ARG A 81 -14.52 -5.56 12.84
N ILE A 82 -15.61 -6.31 12.70
CA ILE A 82 -16.89 -5.77 12.19
C ILE A 82 -17.45 -4.77 13.20
N PRO A 83 -17.88 -3.58 12.78
CA PRO A 83 -18.47 -2.57 13.64
C PRO A 83 -19.54 -3.14 14.62
N GLY A 84 -19.36 -2.88 15.92
CA GLY A 84 -20.25 -3.35 16.99
C GLY A 84 -20.01 -4.79 17.47
N SER A 85 -19.10 -5.55 16.87
CA SER A 85 -18.75 -6.89 17.34
C SER A 85 -17.84 -6.87 18.57
N SER A 86 -17.71 -8.02 19.24
CA SER A 86 -16.79 -8.15 20.39
C SER A 86 -15.32 -8.02 19.97
N GLY A 87 -14.95 -8.53 18.78
CA GLY A 87 -13.60 -8.39 18.21
C GLY A 87 -13.24 -6.93 17.94
N HIS A 88 -14.17 -6.19 17.33
CA HIS A 88 -14.06 -4.75 17.09
C HIS A 88 -13.86 -3.97 18.41
N THR A 89 -14.72 -4.17 19.39
CA THR A 89 -14.63 -3.50 20.71
C THR A 89 -13.30 -3.81 21.41
N ALA A 90 -12.85 -5.06 21.40
CA ALA A 90 -11.61 -5.47 22.05
C ALA A 90 -10.38 -4.91 21.31
N CYS A 91 -10.39 -4.88 19.97
CA CYS A 91 -9.31 -4.32 19.17
C CYS A 91 -9.19 -2.81 19.39
N LEU A 92 -10.30 -2.06 19.37
CA LEU A 92 -10.32 -0.62 19.66
C LEU A 92 -9.68 -0.31 21.02
N ALA A 93 -10.10 -1.02 22.06
CA ALA A 93 -9.56 -0.81 23.42
C ALA A 93 -8.06 -1.10 23.48
N TRP A 94 -7.59 -2.15 22.79
CA TRP A 94 -6.18 -2.50 22.73
C TRP A 94 -5.37 -1.45 21.95
N MET A 95 -5.83 -0.98 20.79
CA MET A 95 -5.13 0.06 20.01
C MET A 95 -5.02 1.36 20.80
N LYS A 96 -6.10 1.80 21.44
CA LYS A 96 -6.10 2.97 22.30
C LYS A 96 -5.07 2.84 23.43
N GLU A 97 -5.02 1.68 24.10
CA GLU A 97 -4.04 1.41 25.14
C GLU A 97 -2.62 1.51 24.61
N ARG A 98 -2.32 0.91 23.43
CA ARG A 98 -0.98 0.96 22.81
C ARG A 98 -0.58 2.39 22.46
N LEU A 99 -1.44 3.12 21.76
CA LEU A 99 -1.15 4.51 21.37
C LEU A 99 -0.94 5.42 22.60
N THR A 100 -1.73 5.24 23.65
CA THR A 100 -1.55 5.97 24.93
C THR A 100 -0.21 5.62 25.58
N GLN A 101 0.15 4.33 25.63
CA GLN A 101 1.45 3.88 26.18
C GLN A 101 2.64 4.40 25.37
N TYR A 102 2.46 4.62 24.08
CA TYR A 102 3.46 5.22 23.20
C TYR A 102 3.48 6.75 23.27
N GLY A 103 2.79 7.35 24.25
CA GLY A 103 2.88 8.78 24.56
C GLY A 103 2.07 9.71 23.67
N ALA A 104 1.18 9.17 22.83
CA ALA A 104 0.27 9.99 22.04
C ALA A 104 -0.79 10.66 22.91
N THR A 105 -1.24 11.85 22.49
CA THR A 105 -2.54 12.38 22.90
C THR A 105 -3.60 11.69 22.08
N VAL A 106 -4.44 10.86 22.71
CA VAL A 106 -5.41 9.99 22.03
C VAL A 106 -6.83 10.55 22.17
N VAL A 107 -7.55 10.62 21.05
CA VAL A 107 -8.96 11.00 20.96
C VAL A 107 -9.74 9.86 20.33
N GLU A 108 -10.84 9.44 20.96
CA GLU A 108 -11.85 8.56 20.36
C GLU A 108 -12.97 9.43 19.80
N GLN A 109 -13.23 9.32 18.49
CA GLN A 109 -14.33 9.98 17.83
C GLN A 109 -15.41 8.96 17.52
N SER A 110 -16.32 8.76 18.47
CA SER A 110 -17.45 7.82 18.30
C SER A 110 -18.64 8.51 17.62
N PHE A 111 -19.27 7.81 16.69
CA PHE A 111 -20.44 8.27 15.95
C PHE A 111 -21.29 7.10 15.47
N GLU A 112 -22.50 7.37 15.01
CA GLU A 112 -23.36 6.38 14.34
C GLU A 112 -23.44 6.74 12.85
N ALA A 113 -23.19 5.76 11.99
CA ALA A 113 -23.44 5.85 10.57
C ALA A 113 -24.59 4.92 10.16
N THR A 114 -25.20 5.22 9.03
CA THR A 114 -26.17 4.32 8.39
C THR A 114 -25.54 3.73 7.15
N ALA A 115 -25.32 2.42 7.14
CA ALA A 115 -24.76 1.69 6.01
C ALA A 115 -25.74 1.66 4.82
N HIS A 116 -25.23 1.21 3.66
CA HIS A 116 -25.98 1.15 2.40
C HIS A 116 -27.23 0.27 2.46
N ASP A 117 -27.26 -0.72 3.37
CA ASP A 117 -28.36 -1.65 3.60
C ASP A 117 -29.35 -1.16 4.69
N GLY A 118 -29.10 0.03 5.25
CA GLY A 118 -29.88 0.62 6.34
C GLY A 118 -29.44 0.21 7.75
N THR A 119 -28.42 -0.61 7.89
CA THR A 119 -27.86 -1.00 9.18
C THR A 119 -27.26 0.19 9.91
N LYS A 120 -27.54 0.32 11.21
CA LYS A 120 -26.92 1.31 12.08
C LYS A 120 -25.61 0.78 12.62
N LEU A 121 -24.51 1.46 12.27
CA LEU A 121 -23.16 1.08 12.63
C LEU A 121 -22.64 1.99 13.74
N PRO A 122 -22.31 1.47 14.93
CA PRO A 122 -21.57 2.21 15.94
C PRO A 122 -20.09 2.23 15.55
N LEU A 123 -19.59 3.36 15.09
CA LEU A 123 -18.23 3.55 14.58
C LEU A 123 -17.40 4.39 15.54
N THR A 124 -16.08 4.16 15.55
CA THR A 124 -15.14 4.95 16.33
C THR A 124 -13.82 5.12 15.60
N ASN A 125 -13.56 6.33 15.09
CA ASN A 125 -12.22 6.72 14.65
C ASN A 125 -11.31 6.91 15.87
N LEU A 126 -10.06 6.48 15.75
CA LEU A 126 -9.06 6.64 16.80
C LEU A 126 -7.93 7.56 16.32
N ILE A 127 -7.75 8.68 16.99
CA ILE A 127 -6.77 9.70 16.61
C ILE A 127 -5.65 9.74 17.65
N ALA A 128 -4.40 9.67 17.21
CA ALA A 128 -3.22 9.74 18.07
C ALA A 128 -2.29 10.85 17.60
N SER A 129 -2.12 11.89 18.42
CA SER A 129 -1.33 13.08 18.10
C SER A 129 0.00 13.08 18.84
N TYR A 130 1.09 13.26 18.08
CA TYR A 130 2.45 13.52 18.58
C TYR A 130 2.83 14.96 18.29
N ASN A 131 3.52 15.60 19.22
CA ASN A 131 3.82 17.03 19.18
C ASN A 131 2.59 17.88 18.78
N PRO A 132 1.51 17.86 19.57
CA PRO A 132 0.23 18.47 19.21
C PRO A 132 0.27 20.00 19.10
N SER A 133 1.32 20.63 19.62
CA SER A 133 1.52 22.10 19.56
C SER A 133 2.20 22.57 18.28
N ALA A 134 2.74 21.66 17.46
CA ALA A 134 3.38 22.02 16.20
C ALA A 134 2.35 22.57 15.21
N SER A 135 2.70 23.65 14.53
CA SER A 135 1.85 24.29 13.52
C SER A 135 1.89 23.58 12.16
N GLN A 136 3.01 22.92 11.86
CA GLN A 136 3.15 22.08 10.67
C GLN A 136 2.92 20.62 11.06
N ARG A 137 2.04 19.95 10.38
CA ARG A 137 1.65 18.58 10.70
C ARG A 137 1.64 17.69 9.47
N ILE A 138 1.92 16.41 9.68
CA ILE A 138 1.71 15.35 8.70
C ILE A 138 0.64 14.37 9.21
N LEU A 139 -0.25 13.94 8.33
CA LEU A 139 -1.31 13.00 8.63
C LEU A 139 -0.92 11.60 8.15
N LEU A 140 -0.99 10.60 9.01
CA LEU A 140 -0.85 9.19 8.68
C LEU A 140 -2.20 8.51 8.91
N MET A 141 -2.63 7.68 7.97
CA MET A 141 -3.98 7.11 7.97
C MET A 141 -3.95 5.61 7.66
N ALA A 142 -4.89 4.88 8.23
CA ALA A 142 -5.26 3.51 7.86
C ALA A 142 -6.68 3.26 8.36
N HIS A 143 -7.42 2.33 7.75
CA HIS A 143 -8.64 1.82 8.36
C HIS A 143 -8.33 0.62 9.26
N TRP A 144 -9.22 0.32 10.23
CA TRP A 144 -9.00 -0.74 11.20
C TRP A 144 -10.13 -1.75 11.31
N ASP A 145 -11.30 -1.44 10.76
CA ASP A 145 -12.41 -2.38 10.64
C ASP A 145 -12.13 -3.46 9.59
N THR A 146 -13.04 -4.39 9.43
CA THR A 146 -12.95 -5.43 8.41
C THR A 146 -14.31 -5.68 7.78
N ARG A 147 -14.27 -6.09 6.52
CA ARG A 147 -15.44 -6.48 5.76
C ARG A 147 -16.22 -7.60 6.43
N PRO A 148 -17.55 -7.44 6.60
CA PRO A 148 -18.37 -8.47 7.20
C PRO A 148 -18.67 -9.65 6.26
N TRP A 149 -18.20 -9.61 5.03
CA TRP A 149 -18.47 -10.60 3.99
C TRP A 149 -17.22 -10.97 3.19
N ALA A 150 -17.00 -12.26 2.95
CA ALA A 150 -15.99 -12.74 2.02
C ALA A 150 -16.57 -12.82 0.59
N ASP A 151 -17.10 -11.71 0.08
CA ASP A 151 -17.92 -11.68 -1.14
C ASP A 151 -17.13 -11.80 -2.45
N LYS A 152 -15.79 -11.82 -2.37
CA LYS A 152 -14.88 -12.18 -3.46
C LYS A 152 -14.28 -13.59 -3.29
N ASP A 153 -14.67 -14.35 -2.26
CA ASP A 153 -14.18 -15.72 -2.08
C ASP A 153 -14.60 -16.60 -3.27
N PRO A 154 -13.68 -17.41 -3.84
CA PRO A 154 -14.00 -18.28 -4.96
C PRO A 154 -15.07 -19.35 -4.64
N ASN A 155 -15.27 -19.66 -3.36
CA ASN A 155 -16.36 -20.50 -2.89
C ASN A 155 -17.56 -19.64 -2.45
N ALA A 156 -18.61 -19.62 -3.26
CA ALA A 156 -19.83 -18.85 -2.97
C ALA A 156 -20.48 -19.18 -1.61
N ALA A 157 -20.23 -20.35 -1.02
CA ALA A 157 -20.71 -20.69 0.32
C ALA A 157 -20.06 -19.81 1.41
N ASN A 158 -18.94 -19.19 1.13
CA ASN A 158 -18.22 -18.31 2.07
C ASN A 158 -18.67 -16.84 1.98
N HIS A 159 -19.46 -16.47 0.97
CA HIS A 159 -19.79 -15.06 0.70
C HIS A 159 -20.52 -14.33 1.83
N THR A 160 -21.04 -15.03 2.84
CA THR A 160 -21.66 -14.43 4.01
C THR A 160 -20.79 -14.53 5.26
N GLU A 161 -19.61 -15.12 5.14
CA GLU A 161 -18.68 -15.25 6.26
C GLU A 161 -17.80 -14.01 6.37
N PRO A 162 -17.48 -13.53 7.57
CA PRO A 162 -16.63 -12.37 7.75
C PRO A 162 -15.16 -12.70 7.49
N ILE A 163 -14.39 -11.72 7.00
CA ILE A 163 -12.96 -11.85 6.81
C ILE A 163 -12.17 -11.49 8.07
N LEU A 164 -10.93 -12.00 8.17
CA LEU A 164 -10.02 -11.62 9.25
C LEU A 164 -9.32 -10.28 8.98
N GLY A 165 -9.24 -9.85 7.73
CA GLY A 165 -8.67 -8.57 7.35
C GLY A 165 -7.23 -8.39 7.85
N ALA A 166 -6.35 -9.35 7.53
CA ALA A 166 -4.96 -9.27 7.97
C ALA A 166 -4.18 -8.23 7.16
N ASP A 167 -4.42 -8.18 5.85
CA ASP A 167 -3.87 -7.16 4.96
C ASP A 167 -4.81 -5.96 4.90
N ASP A 168 -6.07 -6.24 4.63
CA ASP A 168 -7.16 -5.29 4.49
C ASP A 168 -7.65 -4.80 5.85
N GLY A 169 -7.23 -3.58 6.18
CA GLY A 169 -7.26 -2.87 7.44
C GLY A 169 -6.16 -3.21 8.41
N GLY A 170 -5.76 -4.49 8.54
CA GLY A 170 -4.81 -4.92 9.57
C GLY A 170 -3.38 -4.46 9.33
N SER A 171 -2.91 -4.48 8.08
CA SER A 171 -1.52 -4.21 7.73
C SER A 171 -1.13 -2.74 7.91
N GLY A 172 -1.96 -1.82 7.42
CA GLY A 172 -1.74 -0.38 7.59
C GLY A 172 -1.66 0.01 9.06
N VAL A 173 -2.61 -0.47 9.87
CA VAL A 173 -2.60 -0.27 11.33
C VAL A 173 -1.35 -0.88 11.97
N GLY A 174 -0.92 -2.08 11.55
CA GLY A 174 0.30 -2.72 12.07
C GLY A 174 1.54 -1.86 11.86
N VAL A 175 1.71 -1.28 10.67
CA VAL A 175 2.79 -0.33 10.37
C VAL A 175 2.67 0.93 11.23
N LEU A 176 1.47 1.52 11.33
CA LEU A 176 1.28 2.77 12.07
C LEU A 176 1.45 2.61 13.58
N LEU A 177 1.15 1.44 14.16
CA LEU A 177 1.45 1.17 15.57
C LEU A 177 2.95 1.07 15.85
N GLU A 178 3.74 0.54 14.92
CA GLU A 178 5.19 0.55 15.06
C GLU A 178 5.77 1.97 14.86
N VAL A 179 5.24 2.73 13.91
CA VAL A 179 5.56 4.17 13.77
C VAL A 179 5.24 4.91 15.08
N ALA A 180 4.06 4.68 15.66
CA ALA A 180 3.64 5.28 16.93
C ALA A 180 4.61 4.96 18.07
N ARG A 181 5.05 3.70 18.18
CA ARG A 181 6.05 3.28 19.18
C ARG A 181 7.35 4.08 19.04
N LEU A 182 7.80 4.29 17.83
CA LEU A 182 9.03 5.04 17.55
C LEU A 182 8.88 6.54 17.81
N LEU A 183 7.77 7.14 17.41
CA LEU A 183 7.48 8.55 17.68
C LEU A 183 7.40 8.85 19.18
N GLY A 184 6.94 7.90 19.99
CA GLY A 184 6.83 8.06 21.44
C GLY A 184 8.13 7.88 22.21
N SER A 185 9.17 7.27 21.63
CA SER A 185 10.35 6.88 22.41
C SER A 185 11.69 7.10 21.72
N VAL A 186 11.83 6.62 20.49
CA VAL A 186 13.13 6.54 19.80
C VAL A 186 13.38 7.73 18.88
N ALA A 187 12.34 8.19 18.22
CA ALA A 187 12.40 9.24 17.20
C ALA A 187 11.22 10.24 17.36
N PRO A 188 11.08 10.91 18.52
CA PRO A 188 10.01 11.90 18.70
C PRO A 188 10.20 13.07 17.74
N PRO A 189 9.11 13.54 17.09
CA PRO A 189 9.18 14.66 16.16
C PRO A 189 9.52 15.94 16.92
N GLN A 190 10.44 16.76 16.36
CA GLN A 190 10.97 17.95 17.00
C GLN A 190 10.32 19.23 16.48
N THR A 191 10.08 19.30 15.18
CA THR A 191 9.60 20.51 14.50
C THR A 191 8.18 20.36 13.98
N ILE A 192 7.81 19.17 13.51
CA ILE A 192 6.48 18.87 13.00
C ILE A 192 5.61 18.15 14.03
N GLY A 193 4.30 18.22 13.86
CA GLY A 193 3.34 17.32 14.49
C GLY A 193 3.05 16.12 13.59
N VAL A 194 2.77 14.97 14.20
CA VAL A 194 2.30 13.79 13.49
C VAL A 194 0.96 13.36 14.08
N ASP A 195 -0.06 13.26 13.24
CA ASP A 195 -1.35 12.69 13.60
C ASP A 195 -1.52 11.35 12.90
N ILE A 196 -1.79 10.31 13.69
CA ILE A 196 -2.19 9.00 13.18
C ILE A 196 -3.70 8.91 13.37
N VAL A 197 -4.44 8.69 12.28
CA VAL A 197 -5.90 8.50 12.32
C VAL A 197 -6.22 7.10 11.80
N LEU A 198 -6.80 6.29 12.69
CA LEU A 198 -7.29 4.97 12.36
C LEU A 198 -8.80 5.09 12.14
N PHE A 199 -9.23 4.97 10.89
CA PHE A 199 -10.63 5.10 10.47
C PHE A 199 -11.40 3.82 10.70
N ASP A 200 -12.72 3.95 10.98
CA ASP A 200 -13.64 2.86 11.23
C ASP A 200 -14.77 2.88 10.20
N GLY A 201 -15.19 1.71 9.76
CA GLY A 201 -16.30 1.59 8.81
C GLY A 201 -15.91 2.00 7.39
N GLU A 202 -14.66 1.78 6.99
CA GLU A 202 -14.22 1.89 5.62
C GLU A 202 -14.89 0.80 4.78
N ASP A 203 -14.82 -0.45 5.24
CA ASP A 203 -15.01 -1.67 4.47
C ASP A 203 -16.44 -2.27 4.56
N TYR A 204 -17.42 -1.46 4.99
CA TYR A 204 -18.85 -1.85 5.01
C TYR A 204 -19.60 -1.39 3.75
N GLY A 205 -18.86 -1.09 2.68
CA GLY A 205 -19.40 -0.52 1.47
C GLY A 205 -20.05 -1.53 0.51
N SER A 206 -20.72 -1.00 -0.52
CA SER A 206 -21.31 -1.76 -1.62
C SER A 206 -20.73 -1.31 -2.96
N TYR A 207 -20.32 -2.24 -3.81
CA TYR A 207 -19.84 -1.95 -5.18
C TYR A 207 -20.85 -1.23 -6.07
N SER A 208 -22.13 -1.26 -5.71
CA SER A 208 -23.18 -0.54 -6.43
C SER A 208 -23.35 0.93 -5.96
N ASN A 209 -22.69 1.31 -4.85
CA ASN A 209 -22.78 2.65 -4.26
C ASN A 209 -21.42 3.07 -3.71
N GLU A 210 -20.68 3.82 -4.49
CA GLU A 210 -19.33 4.29 -4.14
C GLU A 210 -19.31 5.16 -2.87
N GLU A 211 -20.38 5.91 -2.57
CA GLU A 211 -20.47 6.75 -1.37
C GLU A 211 -20.70 5.95 -0.08
N SER A 212 -20.89 4.63 -0.17
CA SER A 212 -21.12 3.76 0.99
C SER A 212 -19.84 3.28 1.67
N TRP A 213 -18.68 3.52 1.08
CA TRP A 213 -17.36 3.23 1.61
C TRP A 213 -16.82 4.39 2.44
N CYS A 214 -15.73 4.18 3.16
CA CYS A 214 -14.96 5.24 3.83
C CYS A 214 -15.81 6.08 4.80
N LEU A 215 -16.72 5.46 5.58
CA LEU A 215 -17.65 6.17 6.46
C LEU A 215 -16.90 6.95 7.55
N GLY A 216 -15.80 6.37 8.08
CA GLY A 216 -14.97 6.97 9.13
C GLY A 216 -14.25 8.23 8.67
N SER A 217 -13.55 8.17 7.56
CA SER A 217 -12.82 9.31 7.00
C SER A 217 -13.77 10.39 6.50
N THR A 218 -14.93 9.99 5.95
CA THR A 218 -16.00 10.92 5.58
C THR A 218 -16.53 11.67 6.79
N HIS A 219 -16.75 11.00 7.93
CA HIS A 219 -17.16 11.65 9.16
C HIS A 219 -16.07 12.54 9.74
N TRP A 220 -14.85 12.03 9.86
CA TRP A 220 -13.73 12.77 10.43
C TRP A 220 -13.38 14.02 9.62
N SER A 221 -13.32 13.90 8.30
CA SER A 221 -12.97 15.04 7.43
C SER A 221 -13.99 16.17 7.44
N LYS A 222 -15.27 15.88 7.79
CA LYS A 222 -16.31 16.88 8.04
C LYS A 222 -16.33 17.41 9.46
N ASN A 223 -15.78 16.65 10.41
CA ASN A 223 -15.78 16.95 11.84
C ASN A 223 -14.40 16.63 12.44
N PRO A 224 -13.32 17.30 12.03
CA PRO A 224 -11.98 16.97 12.50
C PRO A 224 -11.87 17.18 14.01
N HIS A 225 -10.96 16.43 14.64
CA HIS A 225 -10.77 16.43 16.10
C HIS A 225 -10.21 17.76 16.64
N VAL A 226 -9.71 18.62 15.76
CA VAL A 226 -9.27 19.98 16.04
C VAL A 226 -9.96 20.91 15.04
N ALA A 227 -10.52 22.04 15.54
CA ALA A 227 -11.13 23.04 14.67
C ALA A 227 -10.11 23.57 13.68
N ASP A 228 -10.56 23.81 12.43
CA ASP A 228 -9.71 24.32 11.33
C ASP A 228 -8.45 23.47 11.10
N TYR A 229 -8.56 22.14 11.25
CA TYR A 229 -7.47 21.21 11.09
C TYR A 229 -6.75 21.35 9.76
N GLN A 230 -5.43 21.45 9.82
CA GLN A 230 -4.54 21.57 8.65
C GLN A 230 -3.38 20.60 8.77
N ALA A 231 -2.95 20.04 7.65
CA ALA A 231 -1.74 19.25 7.53
C ALA A 231 -1.02 19.57 6.21
N MET A 232 0.30 19.43 6.20
CA MET A 232 1.14 19.62 4.99
C MET A 232 0.83 18.57 3.93
N GLY A 233 0.37 17.41 4.37
CA GLY A 233 -0.02 16.27 3.54
C GLY A 233 -0.46 15.09 4.38
N GLY A 234 -1.02 14.08 3.71
CA GLY A 234 -1.46 12.82 4.31
C GLY A 234 -0.89 11.60 3.57
N ILE A 235 -0.63 10.53 4.31
CA ILE A 235 -0.24 9.23 3.78
C ILE A 235 -1.21 8.20 4.32
N LEU A 236 -2.00 7.60 3.45
CA LEU A 236 -2.84 6.45 3.74
C LEU A 236 -2.04 5.17 3.51
N LEU A 237 -2.23 4.18 4.36
CA LEU A 237 -1.66 2.84 4.24
C LEU A 237 -2.79 1.83 4.20
N ASP A 238 -3.05 1.26 3.04
CA ASP A 238 -4.04 0.21 2.88
C ASP A 238 -3.46 -1.00 2.15
N MET A 239 -3.74 -2.21 2.65
CA MET A 239 -3.22 -3.48 2.10
C MET A 239 -1.70 -3.45 1.85
N VAL A 240 -0.93 -3.01 2.85
CA VAL A 240 0.53 -2.80 2.76
C VAL A 240 1.36 -3.95 3.34
N GLY A 241 0.75 -5.10 3.60
CA GLY A 241 1.40 -6.24 4.25
C GLY A 241 1.56 -7.49 3.39
N GLY A 242 0.95 -7.53 2.22
CA GLY A 242 0.94 -8.71 1.35
C GLY A 242 2.32 -9.16 0.89
N ARG A 243 2.56 -10.52 0.78
CA ARG A 243 3.87 -11.07 0.38
C ARG A 243 4.36 -10.56 -0.96
N ASP A 244 3.48 -10.44 -1.93
CA ASP A 244 3.78 -10.06 -3.30
C ASP A 244 3.22 -8.67 -3.61
N ALA A 245 3.06 -7.81 -2.58
CA ALA A 245 2.51 -6.49 -2.75
C ALA A 245 3.37 -5.62 -3.66
N SER A 246 2.70 -4.82 -4.47
CA SER A 246 3.29 -3.83 -5.34
C SER A 246 2.50 -2.54 -5.28
N PHE A 247 3.20 -1.43 -5.10
CA PHE A 247 2.62 -0.11 -4.93
C PHE A 247 2.91 0.74 -6.16
N TYR A 248 1.85 1.25 -6.77
CA TYR A 248 1.90 2.10 -7.97
C TYR A 248 1.38 3.49 -7.64
N TRP A 249 1.56 4.44 -8.55
CA TRP A 249 0.97 5.77 -8.42
C TRP A 249 -0.55 5.69 -8.61
N GLU A 250 -1.28 5.80 -7.52
CA GLU A 250 -2.74 5.87 -7.53
C GLU A 250 -3.20 7.21 -8.11
N TYR A 251 -4.36 7.22 -8.79
CA TYR A 251 -4.84 8.37 -9.57
C TYR A 251 -5.07 9.64 -8.74
N PHE A 252 -5.76 9.56 -7.59
CA PHE A 252 -6.02 10.73 -6.74
C PHE A 252 -4.73 11.22 -6.09
N SER A 253 -3.89 10.33 -5.62
CA SER A 253 -2.55 10.62 -5.11
C SER A 253 -1.73 11.41 -6.10
N LYS A 254 -1.68 10.96 -7.36
CA LYS A 254 -0.97 11.64 -8.44
C LYS A 254 -1.59 13.00 -8.79
N SER A 255 -2.92 13.09 -8.74
CA SER A 255 -3.64 14.30 -9.13
C SER A 255 -3.59 15.41 -8.07
N TYR A 256 -3.65 15.05 -6.79
CA TYR A 256 -3.81 16.01 -5.69
C TYR A 256 -2.54 16.19 -4.83
N ALA A 257 -1.65 15.19 -4.80
CA ALA A 257 -0.45 15.21 -3.98
C ALA A 257 0.83 14.76 -4.72
N PRO A 258 1.10 15.23 -5.97
CA PRO A 258 2.20 14.71 -6.80
C PRO A 258 3.58 14.90 -6.16
N GLN A 259 3.77 15.95 -5.37
CA GLN A 259 5.05 16.22 -4.70
C GLN A 259 5.30 15.23 -3.56
N LEU A 260 4.29 14.96 -2.73
CA LEU A 260 4.39 13.97 -1.66
C LEU A 260 4.55 12.56 -2.23
N LEU A 261 3.78 12.23 -3.28
CA LEU A 261 3.88 10.97 -4.01
C LEU A 261 5.32 10.73 -4.50
N THR A 262 5.87 11.70 -5.24
CA THR A 262 7.25 11.61 -5.74
C THR A 262 8.27 11.48 -4.61
N LYS A 263 8.11 12.22 -3.51
CA LYS A 263 8.98 12.15 -2.33
C LYS A 263 8.98 10.74 -1.73
N VAL A 264 7.80 10.15 -1.51
CA VAL A 264 7.67 8.82 -0.89
C VAL A 264 8.24 7.73 -1.78
N TRP A 265 7.87 7.68 -3.08
CA TRP A 265 8.38 6.66 -4.01
C TRP A 265 9.89 6.80 -4.25
N SER A 266 10.40 8.02 -4.37
CA SER A 266 11.84 8.25 -4.50
C SER A 266 12.60 7.80 -3.24
N LYS A 267 12.04 8.05 -2.05
CA LYS A 267 12.63 7.59 -0.79
C LYS A 267 12.63 6.07 -0.69
N ALA A 268 11.56 5.40 -1.10
CA ALA A 268 11.51 3.94 -1.16
C ALA A 268 12.59 3.35 -2.07
N VAL A 269 12.78 3.92 -3.25
CA VAL A 269 13.84 3.51 -4.19
C VAL A 269 15.23 3.76 -3.59
N GLU A 270 15.47 4.92 -2.96
CA GLU A 270 16.73 5.24 -2.26
C GLU A 270 17.07 4.21 -1.18
N LEU A 271 16.06 3.74 -0.45
CA LEU A 271 16.19 2.71 0.58
C LEU A 271 16.31 1.27 0.02
N GLY A 272 16.25 1.08 -1.31
CA GLY A 272 16.36 -0.21 -1.96
C GLY A 272 15.04 -0.99 -2.06
N TYR A 273 13.89 -0.31 -1.91
CA TYR A 273 12.54 -0.91 -1.99
C TYR A 273 11.86 -0.71 -3.35
N GLY A 274 12.62 -0.41 -4.40
CA GLY A 274 12.08 -0.21 -5.75
C GLY A 274 11.36 -1.43 -6.35
N SER A 275 11.57 -2.64 -5.79
CA SER A 275 10.80 -3.83 -6.16
C SER A 275 9.37 -3.83 -5.64
N TYR A 276 9.07 -3.04 -4.60
CA TYR A 276 7.73 -2.84 -4.07
C TYR A 276 7.09 -1.55 -4.61
N PHE A 277 7.87 -0.46 -4.72
CA PHE A 277 7.40 0.86 -5.10
C PHE A 277 7.71 1.16 -6.57
N HIS A 278 6.75 0.95 -7.44
CA HIS A 278 6.88 1.16 -8.88
C HIS A 278 6.54 2.60 -9.26
N GLN A 279 7.49 3.30 -9.91
CA GLN A 279 7.27 4.67 -10.42
C GLN A 279 6.48 4.62 -11.74
N ALA A 280 5.27 4.09 -11.68
CA ALA A 280 4.38 3.92 -12.81
C ALA A 280 2.92 4.12 -12.37
N ASP A 281 2.06 4.46 -13.33
CA ASP A 281 0.65 4.66 -13.06
C ASP A 281 -0.02 3.33 -12.69
N GLY A 282 -0.77 3.35 -11.58
CA GLY A 282 -1.68 2.31 -11.14
C GLY A 282 -3.14 2.65 -11.49
N GLY A 283 -4.04 1.98 -10.83
CA GLY A 283 -5.47 2.28 -10.89
C GLY A 283 -5.84 3.56 -10.13
N GLY A 284 -7.13 3.88 -10.13
CA GLY A 284 -7.69 4.86 -9.21
C GLY A 284 -8.78 4.16 -8.41
N LEU A 285 -8.80 4.40 -7.13
CA LEU A 285 -9.83 3.87 -6.26
C LEU A 285 -10.31 4.95 -5.28
N THR A 286 -11.56 4.80 -4.83
CA THR A 286 -12.08 5.59 -3.72
C THR A 286 -11.67 4.88 -2.43
N ASP A 287 -10.89 5.58 -1.62
CA ASP A 287 -10.39 5.13 -0.35
C ASP A 287 -10.34 6.31 0.64
N ASP A 288 -10.00 6.10 1.89
CA ASP A 288 -10.06 7.05 3.00
C ASP A 288 -9.33 8.37 2.75
N HIS A 289 -8.33 8.41 1.88
CA HIS A 289 -7.66 9.65 1.48
C HIS A 289 -8.56 10.59 0.66
N VAL A 290 -9.52 10.03 -0.09
CA VAL A 290 -10.38 10.82 -0.99
C VAL A 290 -11.34 11.74 -0.22
N PRO A 291 -12.09 11.31 0.82
CA PRO A 291 -12.85 12.21 1.66
C PRO A 291 -12.01 13.30 2.33
N VAL A 292 -10.77 12.99 2.74
CA VAL A 292 -9.86 13.96 3.35
C VAL A 292 -9.45 15.03 2.34
N ILE A 293 -9.08 14.64 1.12
CA ILE A 293 -8.77 15.59 0.03
C ILE A 293 -9.99 16.48 -0.27
N ARG A 294 -11.17 15.85 -0.44
CA ARG A 294 -12.38 16.57 -0.86
C ARG A 294 -12.90 17.57 0.18
N ASN A 295 -12.88 17.21 1.46
CA ASN A 295 -13.50 18.00 2.52
C ASN A 295 -12.53 18.99 3.19
N LEU A 296 -11.24 18.66 3.30
CA LEU A 296 -10.24 19.46 3.99
C LEU A 296 -9.20 20.11 3.05
N GLY A 297 -9.12 19.67 1.79
CA GLY A 297 -8.12 20.15 0.84
C GLY A 297 -6.70 19.73 1.19
N ILE A 298 -6.50 18.76 2.07
CA ILE A 298 -5.19 18.24 2.44
C ILE A 298 -4.69 17.32 1.31
N PRO A 299 -3.50 17.57 0.73
CA PRO A 299 -2.94 16.72 -0.31
C PRO A 299 -2.54 15.37 0.27
N CYS A 300 -3.29 14.31 -0.03
CA CYS A 300 -3.04 12.97 0.47
C CYS A 300 -2.63 12.02 -0.64
N ILE A 301 -1.78 11.06 -0.27
CA ILE A 301 -1.43 9.90 -1.08
C ILE A 301 -1.93 8.63 -0.42
N ASP A 302 -2.12 7.61 -1.24
CA ASP A 302 -2.44 6.26 -0.83
C ASP A 302 -1.29 5.33 -1.24
N ILE A 303 -0.76 4.58 -0.29
CA ILE A 303 0.13 3.44 -0.51
C ILE A 303 -0.76 2.22 -0.40
N VAL A 304 -1.21 1.72 -1.55
CA VAL A 304 -2.14 0.59 -1.64
C VAL A 304 -1.58 -0.49 -2.55
N ASN A 305 -1.80 -1.75 -2.18
CA ASN A 305 -1.40 -2.87 -3.03
C ASN A 305 -2.24 -2.89 -4.30
N TYR A 306 -1.56 -2.86 -5.46
CA TYR A 306 -2.19 -2.94 -6.77
C TYR A 306 -1.55 -4.06 -7.60
N ASP A 307 -2.36 -5.06 -8.01
CA ASP A 307 -1.91 -6.10 -8.93
C ASP A 307 -2.46 -5.84 -10.35
N PRO A 308 -1.65 -5.33 -11.28
CA PRO A 308 -2.10 -5.04 -12.65
C PRO A 308 -2.48 -6.30 -13.45
N ARG A 309 -2.26 -7.50 -12.91
CA ARG A 309 -2.62 -8.78 -13.53
C ARG A 309 -4.01 -9.25 -13.09
N SER A 310 -4.53 -8.69 -12.00
CA SER A 310 -5.86 -8.98 -11.48
C SER A 310 -6.91 -8.14 -12.22
N GLU A 311 -8.08 -8.70 -12.47
CA GLU A 311 -9.23 -7.98 -13.05
C GLU A 311 -9.73 -6.88 -12.09
N GLU A 312 -9.71 -7.15 -10.80
CA GLU A 312 -10.13 -6.22 -9.75
C GLU A 312 -9.03 -5.20 -9.38
N GLY A 313 -7.79 -5.45 -9.79
CA GLY A 313 -6.64 -4.64 -9.41
C GLY A 313 -6.05 -4.97 -8.02
N PHE A 314 -6.61 -5.93 -7.29
CA PHE A 314 -6.21 -6.30 -5.94
C PHE A 314 -5.61 -7.71 -5.86
N ALA A 315 -5.00 -8.04 -4.72
CA ALA A 315 -4.45 -9.36 -4.45
C ALA A 315 -5.53 -10.45 -4.52
N PRO A 316 -5.18 -11.70 -4.92
CA PRO A 316 -6.18 -12.78 -5.07
C PRO A 316 -6.93 -13.16 -3.79
N TYR A 317 -6.43 -12.75 -2.62
CA TYR A 317 -7.06 -13.02 -1.33
C TYR A 317 -7.94 -11.85 -0.83
N TRP A 318 -7.95 -10.72 -1.54
CA TRP A 318 -8.77 -9.55 -1.20
C TRP A 318 -10.25 -9.93 -1.10
N HIS A 319 -10.90 -9.52 0.00
CA HIS A 319 -12.31 -9.81 0.34
C HIS A 319 -12.64 -11.31 0.32
N THR A 320 -11.69 -12.17 0.70
CA THR A 320 -11.85 -13.61 0.85
C THR A 320 -11.46 -14.09 2.25
N LEU A 321 -11.80 -15.34 2.60
CA LEU A 321 -11.33 -15.96 3.85
C LEU A 321 -9.80 -16.21 3.87
N GLN A 322 -9.11 -15.95 2.74
CA GLN A 322 -7.66 -16.05 2.66
C GLN A 322 -6.95 -14.76 3.07
N ASP A 323 -7.67 -13.66 3.33
CA ASP A 323 -7.04 -12.49 3.94
C ASP A 323 -6.74 -12.75 5.42
N ASN A 324 -5.63 -13.43 5.64
CA ASN A 324 -5.15 -13.90 6.93
C ASN A 324 -3.62 -13.84 7.02
N MET A 325 -3.06 -14.16 8.19
CA MET A 325 -1.63 -14.06 8.47
C MET A 325 -0.72 -14.87 7.53
N SER A 326 -1.24 -15.87 6.81
CA SER A 326 -0.41 -16.63 5.86
C SER A 326 0.02 -15.82 4.64
N ASN A 327 -0.69 -14.76 4.32
CA ASN A 327 -0.40 -13.85 3.22
C ASN A 327 0.40 -12.60 3.65
N ILE A 328 0.63 -12.40 4.93
CA ILE A 328 1.40 -11.26 5.43
C ILE A 328 2.91 -11.53 5.42
N SER A 329 3.68 -10.53 5.03
CA SER A 329 5.14 -10.51 5.00
C SER A 329 5.69 -9.38 5.88
N ALA A 330 6.55 -9.73 6.83
CA ALA A 330 7.29 -8.74 7.59
C ALA A 330 8.21 -7.88 6.69
N GLU A 331 8.73 -8.45 5.60
CA GLU A 331 9.57 -7.69 4.65
C GLU A 331 8.78 -6.57 3.96
N THR A 332 7.54 -6.85 3.55
CA THR A 332 6.66 -5.86 2.92
C THR A 332 6.30 -4.74 3.92
N LEU A 333 5.86 -5.12 5.13
CA LEU A 333 5.60 -4.16 6.21
C LEU A 333 6.84 -3.32 6.53
N GLY A 334 8.04 -3.93 6.51
CA GLY A 334 9.32 -3.26 6.68
C GLY A 334 9.61 -2.27 5.56
N ALA A 335 9.35 -2.62 4.31
CA ALA A 335 9.57 -1.73 3.17
C ALA A 335 8.73 -0.45 3.28
N VAL A 336 7.45 -0.60 3.65
CA VAL A 336 6.54 0.55 3.86
C VAL A 336 6.93 1.35 5.09
N GLY A 337 7.12 0.70 6.24
CA GLY A 337 7.43 1.38 7.50
C GLY A 337 8.76 2.12 7.47
N HIS A 338 9.82 1.54 6.92
CA HIS A 338 11.11 2.22 6.73
C HIS A 338 10.95 3.46 5.84
N THR A 339 10.16 3.35 4.76
CA THR A 339 9.92 4.47 3.84
C THR A 339 9.19 5.60 4.55
N VAL A 340 8.08 5.30 5.25
CA VAL A 340 7.33 6.30 6.02
C VAL A 340 8.20 6.98 7.07
N MET A 341 8.94 6.21 7.87
CA MET A 341 9.83 6.78 8.89
C MET A 341 10.94 7.67 8.31
N ALA A 342 11.51 7.30 7.16
CA ALA A 342 12.53 8.10 6.50
C ALA A 342 11.95 9.41 5.96
N VAL A 343 10.73 9.39 5.40
CA VAL A 343 10.02 10.59 4.96
C VAL A 343 9.68 11.50 6.13
N LEU A 344 9.15 10.95 7.25
CA LEU A 344 8.88 11.73 8.45
C LEU A 344 10.14 12.42 8.99
N LYS A 345 11.26 11.71 9.07
CA LYS A 345 12.55 12.27 9.51
C LYS A 345 13.03 13.40 8.59
N GLU A 346 12.82 13.29 7.29
CA GLU A 346 13.18 14.34 6.34
C GLU A 346 12.29 15.57 6.50
N LEU A 347 10.98 15.37 6.71
CA LEU A 347 10.05 16.47 6.95
C LEU A 347 10.32 17.19 8.28
N ASP A 348 10.75 16.47 9.31
CA ASP A 348 11.07 17.02 10.63
C ASP A 348 12.42 17.77 10.67
N ALA A 349 13.27 17.60 9.67
CA ALA A 349 14.57 18.26 9.56
C ALA A 349 14.51 19.66 8.93
N HIS A 350 13.37 20.04 8.38
CA HIS A 350 13.12 21.31 7.67
C HIS A 350 12.10 22.17 8.40
#